data_de842362dcc2f6c0db22a8bc6b5acea2
#
_entry.id   de842362dcc2f6c0db22a8bc6b5acea2
#
_cell.length_a   1.000
_cell.length_b   1.000
_cell.length_c   1.000
_cell.angle_alpha   90.00
_cell.angle_beta   90.00
_cell.angle_gamma   90.00
#
_symmetry.space_group_name_H-M   'P 1'
#
loop_
_entity.id
_entity.type
_entity.pdbx_description
1 polymer ?
#
loop_
_entity_poly.entity_id
_entity_poly.type
_entity_poly.pdbx_seq_one_letter_code
_entity_poly.pdbx_strand_id
1 'polypeptide(L)'
;SGGMLLWPMVRGKAAGPSVSPLQATLMINREDAIVLDVREADEFARGHVPNARGIPLGQVASRLGEIEKFKDKPVIVLCQHGNRSASACGTLRKNGFGKVYNLSGGLNAWEQAGQPVTTK
;
A
#
# COMPACT_ATOMS: atom_id res chain seq x y z
N SER A 1 20.61 -10.81 8.07
CA SER A 1 20.34 -11.12 8.15
C SER A 1 19.26 -11.66 7.85
N GLY A 2 19.27 -12.25 8.10
CA GLY A 2 18.35 -12.88 7.75
C GLY A 2 17.14 -12.40 7.41
N GLY A 3 16.75 -11.68 8.05
CA GLY A 3 15.50 -11.36 7.79
C GLY A 3 15.11 -11.35 6.46
N MET A 4 15.78 -10.92 5.85
CA MET A 4 15.37 -10.69 4.67
C MET A 4 14.90 -11.75 3.99
N LEU A 5 15.34 -12.55 4.24
CA LEU A 5 15.05 -13.52 3.47
C LEU A 5 13.74 -13.82 3.55
N LEU A 6 13.19 -13.34 4.27
CA LEU A 6 12.05 -13.72 4.40
C LEU A 6 11.07 -13.34 3.52
N TRP A 7 11.20 -12.44 2.91
CA TRP A 7 10.18 -11.96 2.07
C TRP A 7 10.03 -12.84 0.97
N PRO A 8 10.57 -13.66 1.07
CA PRO A 8 10.63 -14.55 0.05
C PRO A 8 9.35 -14.92 -0.44
N MET A 9 8.68 -15.13 0.30
CA MET A 9 7.60 -15.59 -0.10
C MET A 9 7.04 -14.97 -1.10
N VAL A 10 7.57 -14.08 -1.33
CA VAL A 10 7.14 -13.41 -2.30
C VAL A 10 6.84 -14.10 -3.40
N ARG A 11 7.03 -15.13 -3.48
CA ARG A 11 6.74 -15.79 -4.50
C ARG A 11 6.45 -15.09 -5.59
N GLY A 12 6.74 -14.17 -5.73
CA GLY A 12 6.61 -13.62 -6.85
C GLY A 12 5.59 -13.41 -7.61
N LYS A 13 4.79 -13.39 -7.37
CA LYS A 13 3.80 -13.19 -8.13
C LYS A 13 3.78 -11.90 -8.74
N ALA A 14 2.91 -11.61 -9.50
CA ALA A 14 2.76 -10.38 -10.19
C ALA A 14 2.66 -9.24 -9.24
N ALA A 15 2.06 -9.41 -8.14
CA ALA A 15 1.92 -8.33 -7.22
C ALA A 15 3.20 -7.99 -6.47
N GLY A 16 4.17 -8.88 -6.51
CA GLY A 16 5.38 -8.67 -5.76
C GLY A 16 5.14 -8.82 -4.28
N PRO A 17 5.96 -8.21 -3.44
CA PRO A 17 5.88 -8.42 -2.01
C PRO A 17 4.63 -7.85 -1.38
N SER A 18 4.16 -8.52 -0.35
CA SER A 18 3.03 -8.03 0.40
C SER A 18 3.38 -8.00 1.88
N VAL A 19 2.63 -7.24 2.65
CA VAL A 19 2.86 -7.13 4.09
C VAL A 19 1.55 -7.28 4.82
N SER A 20 1.62 -7.75 6.05
CA SER A 20 0.45 -7.86 6.91
C SER A 20 0.15 -6.49 7.51
N PRO A 21 -1.02 -6.30 8.10
CA PRO A 21 -1.32 -5.05 8.80
C PRO A 21 -0.29 -4.72 9.88
N LEU A 22 0.19 -5.71 10.62
CA LEU A 22 1.18 -5.44 11.64
C LEU A 22 2.51 -4.99 11.04
N GLN A 23 2.94 -5.66 9.98
CA GLN A 23 4.17 -5.26 9.31
C GLN A 23 4.03 -3.86 8.74
N ALA A 24 2.87 -3.55 8.18
CA ALA A 24 2.62 -2.23 7.63
C ALA A 24 2.73 -1.16 8.72
N THR A 25 2.16 -1.44 9.89
CA THR A 25 2.23 -0.51 11.00
C THR A 25 3.68 -0.24 11.40
N LEU A 26 4.50 -1.28 11.46
CA LEU A 26 5.90 -1.10 11.81
C LEU A 26 6.63 -0.29 10.75
N MET A 27 6.32 -0.51 9.48
CA MET A 27 6.96 0.24 8.41
C MET A 27 6.56 1.71 8.46
N ILE A 28 5.31 1.99 8.76
CA ILE A 28 4.85 3.38 8.89
C ILE A 28 5.59 4.06 10.04
N ASN A 29 5.71 3.37 11.15
CA ASN A 29 6.33 3.97 12.33
C ASN A 29 7.84 4.06 12.29
N ARG A 30 8.49 3.10 11.67
CA ARG A 30 9.94 3.05 11.70
C ARG A 30 10.63 3.49 10.42
N GLU A 31 9.95 3.37 9.29
CA GLU A 31 10.56 3.68 8.01
C GLU A 31 9.86 4.81 7.30
N ASP A 32 8.89 5.43 7.95
CA ASP A 32 8.19 6.55 7.37
C ASP A 32 7.46 6.13 6.08
N ALA A 33 6.93 4.92 6.05
CA ALA A 33 6.25 4.41 4.86
C ALA A 33 5.02 5.25 4.55
N ILE A 34 4.73 5.38 3.26
CA ILE A 34 3.57 6.11 2.79
C ILE A 34 2.49 5.09 2.46
N VAL A 35 1.25 5.42 2.77
CA VAL A 35 0.14 4.53 2.45
C VAL A 35 -0.64 5.11 1.29
N LEU A 36 -0.82 4.32 0.24
CA LEU A 36 -1.57 4.73 -0.94
C LEU A 36 -2.83 3.86 -1.05
N ASP A 37 -3.99 4.49 -0.93
CA ASP A 37 -5.27 3.80 -1.00
C ASP A 37 -5.82 3.98 -2.40
N VAL A 38 -5.99 2.90 -3.13
CA VAL A 38 -6.44 2.97 -4.53
C VAL A 38 -7.91 2.62 -4.71
N ARG A 39 -8.68 2.67 -3.62
CA ARG A 39 -10.12 2.49 -3.71
C ARG A 39 -10.75 3.74 -4.31
N GLU A 40 -12.03 3.67 -4.61
CA GLU A 40 -12.72 4.82 -5.17
C GLU A 40 -12.85 5.93 -4.12
N ALA A 41 -13.05 7.15 -4.57
CA ALA A 41 -13.10 8.29 -3.67
C ALA A 41 -14.18 8.16 -2.59
N ASP A 42 -15.33 7.60 -2.91
CA ASP A 42 -16.39 7.46 -1.94
C ASP A 42 -16.05 6.39 -0.88
N GLU A 43 -15.34 5.34 -1.29
CA GLU A 43 -14.88 4.33 -0.34
C GLU A 43 -13.88 4.98 0.63
N PHE A 44 -12.95 5.75 0.07
CA PHE A 44 -11.92 6.41 0.88
C PHE A 44 -12.57 7.36 1.88
N ALA A 45 -13.56 8.11 1.46
CA ALA A 45 -14.23 9.07 2.33
C ALA A 45 -14.95 8.42 3.50
N ARG A 46 -15.38 7.17 3.33
CA ARG A 46 -16.08 6.49 4.40
C ARG A 46 -15.16 5.95 5.50
N GLY A 47 -13.88 5.93 5.25
CA GLY A 47 -12.92 5.49 6.25
C GLY A 47 -11.65 5.01 5.58
N HIS A 48 -10.51 5.41 6.08
CA HIS A 48 -9.21 5.06 5.49
C HIS A 48 -8.14 5.05 6.57
N VAL A 49 -7.00 4.49 6.24
CA VAL A 49 -5.85 4.48 7.16
C VAL A 49 -5.43 5.93 7.42
N PRO A 50 -5.16 6.31 8.66
CA PRO A 50 -4.75 7.68 8.95
C PRO A 50 -3.56 8.11 8.09
N ASN A 51 -3.63 9.29 7.54
CA ASN A 51 -2.62 9.88 6.67
C ASN A 51 -2.45 9.20 5.32
N ALA A 52 -3.30 8.26 4.96
CA ALA A 52 -3.23 7.63 3.65
C ALA A 52 -3.56 8.65 2.57
N ARG A 53 -2.97 8.44 1.41
CA ARG A 53 -3.27 9.26 0.25
C ARG A 53 -4.19 8.45 -0.63
N GLY A 54 -5.29 9.05 -1.06
CA GLY A 54 -6.25 8.35 -1.89
C GLY A 54 -6.09 8.73 -3.34
N ILE A 55 -5.80 7.76 -4.20
CA ILE A 55 -5.78 7.95 -5.63
C ILE A 55 -6.43 6.70 -6.23
N PRO A 56 -7.64 6.82 -6.77
CA PRO A 56 -8.32 5.65 -7.33
C PRO A 56 -7.47 4.92 -8.37
N LEU A 57 -7.58 3.62 -8.39
CA LEU A 57 -6.75 2.78 -9.26
C LEU A 57 -6.68 3.31 -10.70
N GLY A 58 -7.80 3.68 -11.25
CA GLY A 58 -7.82 4.14 -12.65
C GLY A 58 -7.08 5.46 -12.87
N GLN A 59 -6.70 6.15 -11.82
CA GLN A 59 -6.02 7.43 -11.94
C GLN A 59 -4.57 7.37 -11.49
N VAL A 60 -4.10 6.24 -11.00
CA VAL A 60 -2.73 6.15 -10.47
C VAL A 60 -1.70 6.55 -11.51
N ALA A 61 -1.78 5.99 -12.70
CA ALA A 61 -0.79 6.27 -13.73
C ALA A 61 -0.75 7.74 -14.12
N SER A 62 -1.89 8.41 -14.15
CA SER A 62 -1.95 9.80 -14.55
C SER A 62 -1.61 10.76 -13.40
N ARG A 63 -1.65 10.28 -12.18
CA ARG A 63 -1.42 11.14 -11.01
C ARG A 63 -0.14 10.78 -10.25
N LEU A 64 0.78 10.08 -10.89
CA LEU A 64 2.03 9.71 -10.23
C LEU A 64 2.80 10.91 -9.70
N GLY A 65 2.64 12.06 -10.32
CA GLY A 65 3.33 13.27 -9.86
C GLY A 65 3.02 13.62 -8.41
N GLU A 66 1.86 13.22 -7.92
CA GLU A 66 1.46 13.54 -6.55
C GLU A 66 2.25 12.74 -5.52
N ILE A 67 2.84 11.63 -5.92
CA ILE A 67 3.60 10.79 -4.99
C ILE A 67 5.05 10.59 -5.42
N GLU A 68 5.45 11.28 -6.47
CA GLU A 68 6.81 11.17 -6.98
C GLU A 68 7.88 11.42 -5.91
N LYS A 69 7.64 12.33 -5.00
CA LYS A 69 8.62 12.64 -3.97
C LYS A 69 8.83 11.49 -2.99
N PHE A 70 7.99 10.49 -3.03
CA PHE A 70 8.11 9.37 -2.11
C PHE A 70 8.76 8.14 -2.76
N LYS A 71 9.33 8.28 -3.96
CA LYS A 71 9.92 7.14 -4.64
C LYS A 71 10.94 6.37 -3.85
N ASP A 72 11.64 7.02 -2.95
CA ASP A 72 12.69 6.37 -2.18
C ASP A 72 12.20 5.83 -0.84
N LYS A 73 10.93 6.01 -0.54
CA LYS A 73 10.38 5.51 0.69
C LYS A 73 9.55 4.26 0.44
N PRO A 74 9.32 3.43 1.44
CA PRO A 74 8.40 2.33 1.27
C PRO A 74 7.01 2.86 1.00
N VAL A 75 6.32 2.29 0.03
CA VAL A 75 4.95 2.65 -0.28
C VAL A 75 4.09 1.42 -0.10
N ILE A 76 3.11 1.51 0.79
CA ILE A 76 2.19 0.42 1.05
C ILE A 76 0.91 0.73 0.33
N VAL A 77 0.53 -0.12 -0.62
CA VAL A 77 -0.65 0.12 -1.45
C VAL A 77 -1.77 -0.76 -0.97
N LEU A 78 -2.96 -0.21 -0.83
CA LEU A 78 -4.08 -1.01 -0.38
C LEU A 78 -5.36 -0.70 -1.13
N CYS A 79 -6.26 -1.67 -1.13
CA CYS A 79 -7.61 -1.47 -1.59
C CYS A 79 -8.48 -2.17 -0.56
N GLN A 80 -9.71 -2.54 -0.87
CA GLN A 80 -10.57 -3.15 0.13
C GLN A 80 -10.11 -4.55 0.53
N HIS A 81 -9.75 -5.39 -0.44
CA HIS A 81 -9.36 -6.77 -0.18
C HIS A 81 -7.99 -7.18 -0.72
N GLY A 82 -7.29 -6.31 -1.38
CA GLY A 82 -5.94 -6.62 -1.89
C GLY A 82 -5.83 -6.85 -3.39
N ASN A 83 -6.92 -6.93 -4.11
CA ASN A 83 -6.87 -7.22 -5.55
C ASN A 83 -6.57 -6.02 -6.44
N ARG A 84 -7.26 -4.93 -6.24
CA ARG A 84 -7.03 -3.71 -7.03
C ARG A 84 -5.63 -3.17 -6.77
N SER A 85 -5.20 -3.27 -5.52
CA SER A 85 -3.90 -2.73 -5.15
C SER A 85 -2.74 -3.47 -5.79
N ALA A 86 -2.92 -4.75 -6.09
CA ALA A 86 -1.85 -5.50 -6.75
C ALA A 86 -1.51 -4.89 -8.12
N SER A 87 -2.54 -4.44 -8.83
CA SER A 87 -2.33 -3.79 -10.12
C SER A 87 -1.58 -2.47 -9.95
N ALA A 88 -1.97 -1.70 -8.95
CA ALA A 88 -1.30 -0.41 -8.69
C ALA A 88 0.17 -0.61 -8.34
N CYS A 89 0.49 -1.67 -7.59
CA CYS A 89 1.88 -1.95 -7.26
C CYS A 89 2.72 -2.13 -8.53
N GLY A 90 2.17 -2.82 -9.51
CA GLY A 90 2.88 -3.01 -10.78
C GLY A 90 3.14 -1.69 -11.48
N THR A 91 2.14 -0.81 -11.49
CA THR A 91 2.28 0.51 -12.11
C THR A 91 3.38 1.31 -11.42
N LEU A 92 3.40 1.29 -10.10
CA LEU A 92 4.40 2.05 -9.37
C LEU A 92 5.81 1.52 -9.64
N ARG A 93 5.99 0.19 -9.66
CA ARG A 93 7.30 -0.35 -9.91
C ARG A 93 7.79 0.01 -11.29
N LYS A 94 6.93 0.01 -12.29
CA LYS A 94 7.33 0.38 -13.64
C LYS A 94 7.76 1.83 -13.71
N ASN A 95 7.34 2.64 -12.77
CA ASN A 95 7.65 4.05 -12.77
C ASN A 95 8.69 4.46 -11.74
N GLY A 96 9.51 3.51 -11.33
CA GLY A 96 10.68 3.84 -10.52
C GLY A 96 10.53 3.75 -9.01
N PHE A 97 9.38 3.31 -8.53
CA PHE A 97 9.21 3.15 -7.10
C PHE A 97 9.84 1.82 -6.71
N GLY A 98 10.89 1.87 -5.91
CA GLY A 98 11.66 0.67 -5.60
C GLY A 98 11.19 -0.15 -4.42
N LYS A 99 10.36 0.41 -3.55
CA LYS A 99 9.94 -0.28 -2.35
C LYS A 99 8.43 -0.27 -2.26
N VAL A 100 7.78 -1.10 -3.04
CA VAL A 100 6.32 -1.12 -3.13
C VAL A 100 5.79 -2.43 -2.57
N TYR A 101 4.84 -2.33 -1.66
CA TYR A 101 4.27 -3.48 -0.97
C TYR A 101 2.76 -3.45 -1.03
N ASN A 102 2.13 -4.59 -1.23
CA ASN A 102 0.68 -4.69 -1.24
C ASN A 102 0.23 -5.06 0.19
N LEU A 103 -0.75 -4.36 0.72
CA LEU A 103 -1.27 -4.70 2.04
C LEU A 103 -2.15 -5.94 1.90
N SER A 104 -1.70 -7.02 2.50
CA SER A 104 -2.38 -8.30 2.40
C SER A 104 -3.77 -8.21 3.01
N GLY A 105 -4.78 -8.57 2.24
CA GLY A 105 -6.16 -8.48 2.70
C GLY A 105 -6.75 -7.08 2.71
N GLY A 106 -5.97 -6.08 2.34
CA GLY A 106 -6.46 -4.71 2.20
C GLY A 106 -7.02 -4.09 3.47
N LEU A 107 -7.88 -3.11 3.30
CA LEU A 107 -8.46 -2.41 4.44
C LEU A 107 -9.24 -3.36 5.33
N ASN A 108 -9.86 -4.39 4.75
CA ASN A 108 -10.59 -5.35 5.53
C ASN A 108 -9.68 -6.02 6.58
N ALA A 109 -8.50 -6.46 6.17
CA ALA A 109 -7.56 -7.08 7.11
C ALA A 109 -7.02 -6.06 8.12
N TRP A 110 -6.80 -4.82 7.67
CA TRP A 110 -6.33 -3.75 8.54
C TRP A 110 -7.32 -3.55 9.70
N GLU A 111 -8.60 -3.46 9.37
CA GLU A 111 -9.63 -3.27 10.40
C GLU A 111 -9.78 -4.48 11.29
N GLN A 112 -9.70 -5.69 10.74
CA GLN A 112 -9.80 -6.89 11.54
C GLN A 112 -8.63 -7.04 12.51
N ALA A 113 -7.51 -6.45 12.19
CA ALA A 113 -6.36 -6.46 13.07
C ALA A 113 -6.45 -5.38 14.16
N GLY A 114 -7.55 -4.64 14.18
CA GLY A 114 -7.74 -3.62 15.20
C GLY A 114 -7.01 -2.32 14.94
N GLN A 115 -6.52 -2.12 13.72
CA GLN A 115 -5.79 -0.90 13.41
C GLN A 115 -6.74 0.25 13.12
N PRO A 116 -6.32 1.48 13.38
CA PRO A 116 -7.23 2.63 13.28
C PRO A 116 -7.58 3.05 11.87
N VAL A 117 -8.77 3.58 11.71
CA VAL A 117 -9.19 4.23 10.47
C VAL A 117 -9.79 5.56 10.83
N THR A 118 -9.84 6.46 9.86
CA THR A 118 -10.36 7.80 10.09
C THR A 118 -11.10 8.26 8.84
N THR A 119 -11.94 9.24 8.98
CA THR A 119 -12.62 9.84 7.84
C THR A 119 -12.03 11.21 7.50
N LYS A 120 -11.01 11.62 8.25
CA LYS A 120 -10.35 12.87 7.95
C LYS A 120 -9.35 12.74 6.86
#